data_764343dcebb09f2911c68c05318a1b1b
#
_entry.id   764343dcebb09f2911c68c05318a1b1b
#
_cell.length_a   1.000
_cell.length_b   1.000
_cell.length_c   1.000
_cell.angle_alpha   90.00
_cell.angle_beta   90.00
_cell.angle_gamma   90.00
#
_symmetry.space_group_name_H-M   'P 1'
#
loop_
_entity.id
_entity.type
_entity.pdbx_description
1 polymer ?
#
loop_
_entity_poly.entity_id
_entity_poly.type
_entity_poly.pdbx_seq_one_letter_code
_entity_poly.pdbx_strand_id
1 'polypeptide(L)'
;MDRIYIFDVDGTLTPSRLPMTQDFSIFFSLWSMDNTFYLVTGSDIDKTREQVPWYIFDRAQAVFTCCGNEMWIGKEQQYRKEFKPPQDLIDFLWDKVNNSMCPIRIGNHIEDRETMLNFSVVGRDCSQEQREEYYEWDKTSNERKNIARGIKYGWPDLDAVIGGEISIDIYKKGDDKSQTFEHIKNKHT
;
A
#
# COMPACT_ATOMS: atom_id res chain seq x y z
N MET A 1 -10.37 -0.50 29.82
CA MET A 1 -10.47 -0.47 28.34
C MET A 1 -9.31 -1.24 27.79
N ASP A 2 -9.57 -2.28 27.06
CA ASP A 2 -8.53 -3.06 26.41
C ASP A 2 -7.93 -2.21 25.29
N ARG A 3 -6.61 -2.24 25.19
CA ARG A 3 -5.90 -1.51 24.14
C ARG A 3 -6.08 -2.24 22.81
N ILE A 4 -6.33 -1.48 21.76
CA ILE A 4 -6.43 -1.96 20.39
C ILE A 4 -5.24 -1.41 19.63
N TYR A 5 -4.56 -2.29 18.91
CA TYR A 5 -3.37 -1.94 18.15
C TYR A 5 -3.67 -2.01 16.65
N ILE A 6 -3.18 -1.06 15.90
CA ILE A 6 -3.29 -1.01 14.44
C ILE A 6 -1.88 -0.87 13.89
N PHE A 7 -1.47 -1.83 13.07
CA PHE A 7 -0.13 -1.85 12.49
C PHE A 7 -0.18 -1.70 10.97
N ASP A 8 0.70 -0.88 10.47
CA ASP A 8 1.12 -0.98 9.06
C ASP A 8 2.03 -2.20 8.89
N VAL A 9 2.21 -2.69 7.67
CA VAL A 9 3.02 -3.87 7.36
C VAL A 9 4.39 -3.45 6.84
N ASP A 10 4.45 -2.82 5.67
CA ASP A 10 5.70 -2.44 5.02
C ASP A 10 6.47 -1.37 5.79
N GLY A 11 7.70 -1.66 6.19
CA GLY A 11 8.54 -0.74 6.97
C GLY A 11 8.14 -0.61 8.44
N THR A 12 7.14 -1.37 8.91
CA THR A 12 6.69 -1.42 10.31
C THR A 12 6.86 -2.81 10.91
N LEU A 13 6.10 -3.79 10.42
CA LEU A 13 6.21 -5.18 10.88
C LEU A 13 7.17 -6.00 10.03
N THR A 14 7.42 -5.57 8.81
CA THR A 14 8.33 -6.23 7.87
C THR A 14 9.27 -5.20 7.26
N PRO A 15 10.47 -5.59 6.81
CA PRO A 15 11.21 -4.75 5.88
C PRO A 15 10.35 -4.52 4.61
N SER A 16 10.52 -3.37 3.97
CA SER A 16 9.69 -3.03 2.80
C SER A 16 9.69 -4.15 1.75
N ARG A 17 8.51 -4.67 1.45
CA ARG A 17 8.26 -5.76 0.48
C ARG A 17 8.93 -7.11 0.78
N LEU A 18 9.58 -7.26 1.90
CA LEU A 18 10.20 -8.51 2.32
C LEU A 18 9.35 -9.22 3.38
N PRO A 19 9.50 -10.54 3.54
CA PRO A 19 8.85 -11.28 4.61
C PRO A 19 9.29 -10.80 6.00
N MET A 20 8.42 -10.98 6.97
CA MET A 20 8.74 -10.81 8.39
C MET A 20 9.90 -11.73 8.76
N THR A 21 10.89 -11.22 9.50
CA THR A 21 12.00 -12.06 9.97
C THR A 21 11.51 -13.11 10.95
N GLN A 22 12.17 -14.26 10.99
CA GLN A 22 11.77 -15.39 11.83
C GLN A 22 11.72 -15.00 13.32
N ASP A 23 12.75 -14.33 13.83
CA ASP A 23 12.82 -13.94 15.24
C ASP A 23 11.69 -12.97 15.62
N PHE A 24 11.44 -11.98 14.75
CA PHE A 24 10.35 -11.04 14.99
C PHE A 24 8.98 -11.70 14.88
N SER A 25 8.80 -12.65 13.97
CA SER A 25 7.53 -13.38 13.83
C SER A 25 7.19 -14.22 15.06
N ILE A 26 8.20 -14.84 15.70
CA ILE A 26 8.03 -15.57 16.96
C ILE A 26 7.64 -14.60 18.07
N PHE A 27 8.37 -13.49 18.21
CA PHE A 27 8.05 -12.46 19.21
C PHE A 27 6.63 -11.91 19.03
N PHE A 28 6.29 -11.50 17.81
CA PHE A 28 4.99 -10.92 17.51
C PHE A 28 3.85 -11.93 17.68
N SER A 29 4.09 -13.20 17.35
CA SER A 29 3.13 -14.28 17.57
C SER A 29 2.80 -14.46 19.07
N LEU A 30 3.81 -14.44 19.93
CA LEU A 30 3.60 -14.52 21.39
C LEU A 30 2.85 -13.29 21.91
N TRP A 31 3.29 -12.10 21.49
CA TRP A 31 2.62 -10.85 21.86
C TRP A 31 1.15 -10.81 21.42
N SER A 32 0.83 -11.35 20.25
CA SER A 32 -0.51 -11.37 19.67
C SER A 32 -1.48 -12.31 20.39
N MET A 33 -1.01 -13.17 21.31
CA MET A 33 -1.89 -14.03 22.11
C MET A 33 -2.74 -13.22 23.11
N ASP A 34 -2.17 -12.15 23.65
CA ASP A 34 -2.79 -11.35 24.71
C ASP A 34 -3.23 -9.97 24.23
N ASN A 35 -3.09 -9.67 22.94
CA ASN A 35 -3.35 -8.34 22.42
C ASN A 35 -4.27 -8.37 21.21
N THR A 36 -5.27 -7.48 21.21
CA THR A 36 -6.16 -7.26 20.08
C THR A 36 -5.48 -6.36 19.06
N PHE A 37 -5.35 -6.82 17.82
CA PHE A 37 -4.70 -6.03 16.77
C PHE A 37 -5.34 -6.17 15.40
N TYR A 38 -5.07 -5.19 14.56
CA TYR A 38 -5.44 -5.07 13.16
C TYR A 38 -4.22 -4.81 12.31
N LEU A 39 -4.26 -5.26 11.06
CA LEU A 39 -3.26 -4.91 10.05
C LEU A 39 -3.89 -3.99 9.01
N VAL A 40 -3.17 -2.95 8.60
CA VAL A 40 -3.61 -1.99 7.58
C VAL A 40 -2.45 -1.71 6.63
N THR A 41 -2.56 -2.14 5.39
CA THR A 41 -1.47 -2.01 4.40
C THR A 41 -1.94 -1.42 3.07
N GLY A 42 -1.03 -0.78 2.34
CA GLY A 42 -1.25 -0.40 0.94
C GLY A 42 -1.11 -1.56 -0.03
N SER A 43 -0.47 -2.67 0.38
CA SER A 43 -0.30 -3.87 -0.44
C SER A 43 -1.64 -4.60 -0.65
N ASP A 44 -1.72 -5.39 -1.73
CA ASP A 44 -2.79 -6.35 -1.96
C ASP A 44 -2.70 -7.56 -1.02
N ILE A 45 -3.70 -8.43 -1.09
CA ILE A 45 -3.80 -9.60 -0.21
C ILE A 45 -2.69 -10.61 -0.43
N ASP A 46 -2.30 -10.87 -1.68
CA ASP A 46 -1.30 -11.89 -2.00
C ASP A 46 0.07 -11.45 -1.48
N LYS A 47 0.43 -10.18 -1.71
CA LYS A 47 1.66 -9.61 -1.17
C LYS A 47 1.66 -9.60 0.36
N THR A 48 0.54 -9.29 0.98
CA THR A 48 0.43 -9.28 2.44
C THR A 48 0.62 -10.68 3.03
N ARG A 49 0.08 -11.71 2.38
CA ARG A 49 0.26 -13.12 2.79
C ARG A 49 1.68 -13.64 2.59
N GLU A 50 2.41 -13.13 1.60
CA GLU A 50 3.83 -13.42 1.45
C GLU A 50 4.68 -12.81 2.58
N GLN A 51 4.30 -11.64 3.07
CA GLN A 51 5.07 -10.88 4.07
C GLN A 51 4.76 -11.27 5.51
N VAL A 52 3.49 -11.55 5.82
CA VAL A 52 3.01 -11.84 7.18
C VAL A 52 2.72 -13.33 7.30
N PRO A 53 3.34 -14.04 8.26
CA PRO A 53 3.06 -15.45 8.50
C PRO A 53 1.57 -15.71 8.75
N TRP A 54 1.05 -16.80 8.19
CA TRP A 54 -0.37 -17.14 8.24
C TRP A 54 -0.94 -17.16 9.67
N TYR A 55 -0.19 -17.62 10.66
CA TYR A 55 -0.62 -17.72 12.05
C TYR A 55 -0.73 -16.35 12.74
N ILE A 56 -0.04 -15.31 12.25
CA ILE A 56 -0.20 -13.93 12.67
C ILE A 56 -1.39 -13.32 11.94
N PHE A 57 -1.47 -13.56 10.62
CA PHE A 57 -2.56 -13.08 9.79
C PHE A 57 -3.93 -13.54 10.33
N ASP A 58 -4.07 -14.84 10.66
CA ASP A 58 -5.31 -15.44 11.16
C ASP A 58 -5.69 -14.98 12.58
N ARG A 59 -4.76 -14.44 13.35
CA ARG A 59 -5.02 -13.86 14.68
C ARG A 59 -5.45 -12.40 14.64
N ALA A 60 -5.13 -11.68 13.57
CA ALA A 60 -5.60 -10.32 13.40
C ALA A 60 -7.14 -10.28 13.43
N GLN A 61 -7.73 -9.31 14.13
CA GLN A 61 -9.19 -9.14 14.13
C GLN A 61 -9.73 -8.85 12.72
N ALA A 62 -8.96 -8.15 11.92
CA ALA A 62 -9.09 -8.04 10.48
C ALA A 62 -7.78 -7.54 9.87
N VAL A 63 -7.62 -7.82 8.57
CA VAL A 63 -6.54 -7.31 7.74
C VAL A 63 -7.15 -6.44 6.64
N PHE A 64 -6.77 -5.19 6.61
CA PHE A 64 -7.18 -4.23 5.60
C PHE A 64 -6.06 -4.07 4.57
N THR A 65 -6.35 -4.48 3.35
CA THR A 65 -5.43 -4.39 2.20
C THR A 65 -5.84 -3.25 1.27
N CYS A 66 -4.99 -2.89 0.32
CA CYS A 66 -5.25 -1.82 -0.64
C CYS A 66 -5.73 -0.51 0.04
N CYS A 67 -5.00 -0.06 1.08
CA CYS A 67 -5.35 1.13 1.87
C CYS A 67 -6.72 1.07 2.57
N GLY A 68 -7.23 -0.13 2.87
CA GLY A 68 -8.54 -0.33 3.49
C GLY A 68 -9.69 -0.51 2.49
N ASN A 69 -9.38 -0.59 1.20
CA ASN A 69 -10.38 -0.85 0.16
C ASN A 69 -10.82 -2.32 0.11
N GLU A 70 -10.08 -3.18 0.78
CA GLU A 70 -10.44 -4.57 1.04
C GLU A 70 -10.29 -4.88 2.53
N MET A 71 -11.14 -5.75 3.04
CA MET A 71 -11.08 -6.26 4.40
C MET A 71 -11.17 -7.76 4.41
N TRP A 72 -10.30 -8.40 5.19
CA TRP A 72 -10.19 -9.84 5.34
C TRP A 72 -10.27 -10.25 6.81
N ILE A 73 -10.97 -11.33 7.10
CA ILE A 73 -10.95 -12.02 8.39
C ILE A 73 -10.51 -13.45 8.13
N GLY A 74 -9.32 -13.81 8.58
CA GLY A 74 -8.69 -15.06 8.18
C GLY A 74 -8.60 -15.16 6.64
N LYS A 75 -9.22 -16.18 6.06
CA LYS A 75 -9.20 -16.39 4.60
C LYS A 75 -10.37 -15.74 3.86
N GLU A 76 -11.34 -15.20 4.57
CA GLU A 76 -12.59 -14.70 3.99
C GLU A 76 -12.52 -13.19 3.73
N GLN A 77 -12.80 -12.81 2.49
CA GLN A 77 -12.96 -11.41 2.11
C GLN A 77 -14.34 -10.92 2.58
N GLN A 78 -14.36 -9.88 3.40
CA GLN A 78 -15.58 -9.31 3.97
C GLN A 78 -16.17 -8.23 3.07
N TYR A 79 -15.33 -7.42 2.46
CA TYR A 79 -15.70 -6.46 1.43
C TYR A 79 -14.53 -6.14 0.51
N ARG A 80 -14.89 -5.60 -0.64
CA ARG A 80 -13.98 -5.03 -1.64
C ARG A 80 -14.67 -3.86 -2.31
N LYS A 81 -13.99 -2.71 -2.36
CA LYS A 81 -14.42 -1.57 -3.14
C LYS A 81 -13.93 -1.71 -4.56
N GLU A 82 -14.70 -1.24 -5.52
CA GLU A 82 -14.29 -1.20 -6.91
C GLU A 82 -13.76 0.19 -7.30
N PHE A 83 -12.65 0.20 -7.98
CA PHE A 83 -12.09 1.39 -8.61
C PHE A 83 -11.80 1.11 -10.08
N LYS A 84 -12.44 1.88 -10.96
CA LYS A 84 -12.15 1.84 -12.40
C LYS A 84 -11.45 3.14 -12.77
N PRO A 85 -10.15 3.10 -13.04
CA PRO A 85 -9.41 4.30 -13.41
C PRO A 85 -9.91 4.82 -14.76
N PRO A 86 -10.11 6.15 -14.91
CA PRO A 86 -10.44 6.73 -16.20
C PRO A 86 -9.25 6.60 -17.17
N GLN A 87 -9.54 6.43 -18.47
CA GLN A 87 -8.51 6.18 -19.48
C GLN A 87 -7.52 7.34 -19.60
N ASP A 88 -7.99 8.57 -19.50
CA ASP A 88 -7.16 9.77 -19.53
C ASP A 88 -6.17 9.86 -18.37
N LEU A 89 -6.51 9.29 -17.21
CA LEU A 89 -5.54 9.11 -16.11
C LEU A 89 -4.44 8.11 -16.50
N ILE A 90 -4.81 6.99 -17.10
CA ILE A 90 -3.82 5.99 -17.58
C ILE A 90 -2.88 6.61 -18.61
N ASP A 91 -3.42 7.36 -19.55
CA ASP A 91 -2.65 8.07 -20.59
C ASP A 91 -1.70 9.11 -19.95
N PHE A 92 -2.17 9.85 -18.96
CA PHE A 92 -1.34 10.77 -18.18
C PHE A 92 -0.19 10.05 -17.47
N LEU A 93 -0.46 8.90 -16.84
CA LEU A 93 0.57 8.14 -16.14
C LEU A 93 1.65 7.63 -17.11
N TRP A 94 1.26 7.13 -18.27
CA TRP A 94 2.20 6.74 -19.31
C TRP A 94 3.01 7.93 -19.85
N ASP A 95 2.38 9.11 -20.00
CA ASP A 95 3.12 10.32 -20.34
C ASP A 95 4.23 10.61 -19.32
N LYS A 96 3.95 10.44 -18.01
CA LYS A 96 4.97 10.63 -16.95
C LYS A 96 6.09 9.61 -17.03
N VAL A 97 5.78 8.35 -17.32
CA VAL A 97 6.83 7.34 -17.56
C VAL A 97 7.71 7.72 -18.74
N ASN A 98 7.11 8.10 -19.86
CA ASN A 98 7.83 8.37 -21.11
C ASN A 98 8.69 9.64 -21.05
N ASN A 99 8.25 10.65 -20.30
CA ASN A 99 8.91 11.96 -20.21
C ASN A 99 9.71 12.15 -18.92
N SER A 100 9.85 11.12 -18.09
CA SER A 100 10.68 11.20 -16.87
C SER A 100 12.15 11.42 -17.22
N MET A 101 12.81 12.24 -16.41
CA MET A 101 14.25 12.45 -16.48
C MET A 101 15.05 11.34 -15.80
N CYS A 102 14.40 10.46 -15.04
CA CYS A 102 15.05 9.28 -14.49
C CYS A 102 15.33 8.29 -15.64
N PRO A 103 16.56 7.79 -15.78
CA PRO A 103 16.91 6.87 -16.86
C PRO A 103 16.42 5.43 -16.64
N ILE A 104 16.01 5.10 -15.41
CA ILE A 104 15.63 3.73 -15.02
C ILE A 104 14.14 3.52 -15.28
N ARG A 105 13.81 2.54 -16.13
CA ARG A 105 12.43 2.11 -16.42
C ARG A 105 12.41 0.61 -16.63
N ILE A 106 11.79 -0.15 -15.70
CA ILE A 106 11.86 -1.61 -15.72
C ILE A 106 10.52 -2.23 -15.36
N GLY A 107 10.02 -3.03 -16.30
CA GLY A 107 8.84 -3.85 -16.12
C GLY A 107 7.53 -3.07 -16.06
N ASN A 108 6.63 -3.48 -15.17
CA ASN A 108 5.31 -2.88 -15.04
C ASN A 108 5.37 -1.54 -14.29
N HIS A 109 4.75 -0.51 -14.85
CA HIS A 109 4.70 0.83 -14.26
C HIS A 109 3.36 1.15 -13.60
N ILE A 110 2.28 0.51 -14.03
CA ILE A 110 0.91 0.72 -13.53
C ILE A 110 0.37 -0.63 -13.09
N GLU A 111 0.21 -0.82 -11.80
CA GLU A 111 -0.37 -2.02 -11.21
C GLU A 111 -1.82 -1.72 -10.82
N ASP A 112 -2.76 -2.29 -11.57
CA ASP A 112 -4.18 -2.21 -11.23
C ASP A 112 -4.50 -3.28 -10.17
N ARG A 113 -4.89 -2.82 -8.97
CA ARG A 113 -5.31 -3.66 -7.85
C ARG A 113 -6.82 -3.76 -7.75
N GLU A 114 -7.53 -3.39 -8.80
CA GLU A 114 -8.99 -3.37 -8.92
C GLU A 114 -9.70 -2.41 -7.94
N THR A 115 -9.06 -2.10 -6.84
CA THR A 115 -9.56 -1.18 -5.79
C THR A 115 -8.79 0.14 -5.75
N MET A 116 -7.62 0.17 -6.38
CA MET A 116 -6.71 1.29 -6.48
C MET A 116 -5.64 1.02 -7.55
N LEU A 117 -4.95 2.08 -8.01
CA LEU A 117 -3.73 1.91 -8.80
C LEU A 117 -2.49 2.10 -7.93
N ASN A 118 -1.46 1.32 -8.19
CA ASN A 118 -0.11 1.61 -7.73
C ASN A 118 0.76 1.97 -8.94
N PHE A 119 1.28 3.17 -8.97
CA PHE A 119 2.07 3.73 -10.06
C PHE A 119 3.53 3.90 -9.68
N SER A 120 4.46 3.55 -10.58
CA SER A 120 5.89 3.73 -10.38
C SER A 120 6.59 4.11 -11.68
N VAL A 121 7.26 5.24 -11.70
CA VAL A 121 8.05 5.67 -12.87
C VAL A 121 9.22 4.75 -13.14
N VAL A 122 9.92 4.29 -12.12
CA VAL A 122 11.03 3.34 -12.27
C VAL A 122 10.57 1.94 -12.65
N GLY A 123 9.30 1.63 -12.38
CA GLY A 123 8.69 0.32 -12.62
C GLY A 123 8.78 -0.63 -11.42
N ARG A 124 7.92 -1.64 -11.42
CA ARG A 124 7.74 -2.55 -10.27
C ARG A 124 8.78 -3.65 -10.21
N ASP A 125 9.41 -3.99 -11.35
CA ASP A 125 10.34 -5.09 -11.48
C ASP A 125 11.82 -4.65 -11.30
N CYS A 126 12.04 -3.42 -10.85
CA CYS A 126 13.37 -2.90 -10.56
C CYS A 126 14.01 -3.60 -9.36
N SER A 127 15.35 -3.76 -9.40
CA SER A 127 16.14 -4.31 -8.28
C SER A 127 16.10 -3.39 -7.06
N GLN A 128 16.55 -3.90 -5.90
CA GLN A 128 16.64 -3.08 -4.69
C GLN A 128 17.60 -1.89 -4.87
N GLU A 129 18.72 -2.08 -5.56
CA GLU A 129 19.68 -1.01 -5.88
C GLU A 129 19.04 0.08 -6.74
N GLN A 130 18.27 -0.31 -7.77
CA GLN A 130 17.55 0.61 -8.64
C GLN A 130 16.44 1.37 -7.92
N ARG A 131 15.79 0.73 -6.94
CA ARG A 131 14.81 1.39 -6.06
C ARG A 131 15.47 2.49 -5.23
N GLU A 132 16.60 2.16 -4.62
CA GLU A 132 17.37 3.10 -3.79
C GLU A 132 17.91 4.26 -4.64
N GLU A 133 18.44 3.98 -5.84
CA GLU A 133 18.90 5.00 -6.79
C GLU A 133 17.75 5.96 -7.18
N TYR A 134 16.60 5.42 -7.56
CA TYR A 134 15.42 6.24 -7.86
C TYR A 134 14.97 7.05 -6.65
N TYR A 135 14.91 6.43 -5.48
CA TYR A 135 14.49 7.09 -4.24
C TYR A 135 15.39 8.29 -3.90
N GLU A 136 16.70 8.12 -3.97
CA GLU A 136 17.65 9.22 -3.73
C GLU A 136 17.50 10.33 -4.79
N TRP A 137 17.34 9.96 -6.05
CA TRP A 137 17.10 10.93 -7.12
C TRP A 137 15.78 11.69 -6.92
N ASP A 138 14.70 11.00 -6.53
CA ASP A 138 13.38 11.62 -6.31
C ASP A 138 13.37 12.63 -5.15
N LYS A 139 14.22 12.45 -4.14
CA LYS A 139 14.37 13.43 -3.05
C LYS A 139 14.72 14.83 -3.56
N THR A 140 15.48 14.90 -4.64
CA THR A 140 15.92 16.17 -5.25
C THR A 140 15.00 16.62 -6.37
N SER A 141 14.57 15.70 -7.24
CA SER A 141 13.69 16.00 -8.37
C SER A 141 12.24 16.28 -7.98
N ASN A 142 11.79 15.70 -6.86
CA ASN A 142 10.40 15.74 -6.40
C ASN A 142 9.41 15.20 -7.46
N GLU A 143 9.83 14.25 -8.31
CA GLU A 143 9.03 13.78 -9.43
C GLU A 143 7.71 13.19 -8.95
N ARG A 144 7.73 12.24 -8.00
CA ARG A 144 6.51 11.63 -7.45
C ARG A 144 5.59 12.66 -6.83
N LYS A 145 6.13 13.64 -6.12
CA LYS A 145 5.34 14.72 -5.51
C LYS A 145 4.66 15.59 -6.55
N ASN A 146 5.34 15.89 -7.66
CA ASN A 146 4.80 16.67 -8.75
C ASN A 146 3.72 15.89 -9.53
N ILE A 147 3.94 14.59 -9.78
CA ILE A 147 2.97 13.71 -10.41
C ILE A 147 1.71 13.59 -9.53
N ALA A 148 1.86 13.31 -8.23
CA ALA A 148 0.75 13.21 -7.30
C ALA A 148 -0.08 14.50 -7.24
N ARG A 149 0.59 15.68 -7.27
CA ARG A 149 -0.09 16.97 -7.34
C ARG A 149 -0.87 17.13 -8.66
N GLY A 150 -0.26 16.72 -9.79
CA GLY A 150 -0.90 16.75 -11.10
C GLY A 150 -2.16 15.89 -11.15
N ILE A 151 -2.11 14.69 -10.57
CA ILE A 151 -3.27 13.81 -10.47
C ILE A 151 -4.40 14.46 -9.67
N LYS A 152 -4.11 14.98 -8.48
CA LYS A 152 -5.11 15.65 -7.63
C LYS A 152 -5.73 16.89 -8.29
N TYR A 153 -4.98 17.57 -9.15
CA TYR A 153 -5.48 18.71 -9.90
C TYR A 153 -6.36 18.30 -11.08
N GLY A 154 -5.92 17.30 -11.86
CA GLY A 154 -6.63 16.82 -13.05
C GLY A 154 -7.87 16.00 -12.72
N TRP A 155 -7.85 15.27 -11.60
CA TRP A 155 -8.93 14.39 -11.13
C TRP A 155 -9.27 14.69 -9.66
N PRO A 156 -10.10 15.71 -9.37
CA PRO A 156 -10.39 16.15 -8.01
C PRO A 156 -11.06 15.10 -7.11
N ASP A 157 -11.68 14.09 -7.72
CA ASP A 157 -12.33 12.96 -7.02
C ASP A 157 -11.35 11.84 -6.66
N LEU A 158 -10.07 12.00 -7.03
CA LEU A 158 -9.01 11.06 -6.71
C LEU A 158 -8.04 11.66 -5.69
N ASP A 159 -7.47 10.78 -4.89
CA ASP A 159 -6.27 11.04 -4.12
C ASP A 159 -5.08 10.31 -4.72
N ALA A 160 -3.91 10.92 -4.59
CA ALA A 160 -2.63 10.35 -4.97
C ALA A 160 -1.63 10.61 -3.85
N VAL A 161 -1.11 9.54 -3.27
CA VAL A 161 -0.23 9.59 -2.10
C VAL A 161 1.07 8.84 -2.40
N ILE A 162 2.19 9.41 -1.99
CA ILE A 162 3.48 8.74 -2.13
C ILE A 162 3.49 7.51 -1.24
N GLY A 163 3.67 6.35 -1.87
CA GLY A 163 3.75 5.04 -1.23
C GLY A 163 5.16 4.46 -1.28
N GLY A 164 5.74 4.16 -0.12
CA GLY A 164 7.08 3.59 -0.04
C GLY A 164 8.15 4.38 -0.80
N GLU A 165 9.15 3.67 -1.35
CA GLU A 165 10.34 4.28 -1.96
C GLU A 165 10.13 4.74 -3.41
N ILE A 166 9.26 4.09 -4.17
CA ILE A 166 9.17 4.30 -5.62
C ILE A 166 7.76 4.54 -6.16
N SER A 167 6.73 4.41 -5.31
CA SER A 167 5.35 4.32 -5.76
C SER A 167 4.53 5.57 -5.46
N ILE A 168 3.43 5.70 -6.18
CA ILE A 168 2.30 6.58 -5.88
C ILE A 168 1.06 5.68 -5.83
N ASP A 169 0.34 5.70 -4.72
CA ASP A 169 -0.94 5.04 -4.55
C ASP A 169 -2.06 6.01 -4.98
N ILE A 170 -2.94 5.56 -5.89
CA ILE A 170 -4.00 6.36 -6.49
C ILE A 170 -5.33 5.66 -6.25
N TYR A 171 -6.28 6.35 -5.64
CA TYR A 171 -7.58 5.81 -5.25
C TYR A 171 -8.64 6.91 -5.20
N LYS A 172 -9.91 6.54 -5.02
CA LYS A 172 -10.99 7.52 -4.81
C LYS A 172 -10.73 8.31 -3.54
N LYS A 173 -11.00 9.60 -3.59
CA LYS A 173 -10.82 10.49 -2.46
C LYS A 173 -11.55 9.99 -1.21
N GLY A 174 -10.81 9.88 -0.10
CA GLY A 174 -11.29 9.33 1.16
C GLY A 174 -11.13 7.81 1.32
N ASP A 175 -10.66 7.11 0.27
CA ASP A 175 -10.37 5.68 0.33
C ASP A 175 -8.93 5.38 0.78
N ASP A 176 -8.39 6.22 1.67
CA ASP A 176 -7.07 6.03 2.29
C ASP A 176 -7.14 5.16 3.56
N LYS A 177 -5.99 4.87 4.14
CA LYS A 177 -5.90 4.03 5.35
C LYS A 177 -6.72 4.54 6.53
N SER A 178 -7.05 5.83 6.60
CA SER A 178 -7.81 6.42 7.70
C SER A 178 -9.26 5.92 7.77
N GLN A 179 -9.84 5.48 6.64
CA GLN A 179 -11.17 4.89 6.58
C GLN A 179 -11.32 3.69 7.52
N THR A 180 -10.22 2.94 7.76
CA THR A 180 -10.23 1.75 8.61
C THR A 180 -10.46 2.09 10.07
N PHE A 181 -10.09 3.30 10.50
CA PHE A 181 -10.25 3.75 11.88
C PHE A 181 -11.71 3.78 12.33
N GLU A 182 -12.60 4.32 11.51
CA GLU A 182 -14.04 4.36 11.84
C GLU A 182 -14.63 2.95 11.90
N HIS A 183 -14.19 2.06 11.00
CA HIS A 183 -14.62 0.67 11.05
C HIS A 183 -14.20 -0.02 12.34
N ILE A 184 -12.92 0.14 12.74
CA ILE A 184 -12.37 -0.46 13.96
C ILE A 184 -13.03 0.15 15.21
N LYS A 185 -13.20 1.46 15.26
CA LYS A 185 -13.85 2.16 16.36
C LYS A 185 -15.28 1.64 16.60
N ASN A 186 -16.08 1.54 15.54
CA ASN A 186 -17.47 1.09 15.64
C ASN A 186 -17.60 -0.37 16.13
N LYS A 187 -16.58 -1.19 15.90
CA LYS A 187 -16.57 -2.59 16.40
C LYS A 187 -16.28 -2.70 17.89
N HIS A 188 -15.68 -1.68 18.50
CA HIS A 188 -15.23 -1.69 19.89
C HIS A 188 -15.94 -0.65 20.78
N THR A 189 -17.00 -0.03 20.28
CA THR A 189 -17.91 0.84 21.05
C THR A 189 -19.11 0.07 21.52
#